data_61afb65d7193a3661d1d0f98ddf4ead1
#
_entry.id   61afb65d7193a3661d1d0f98ddf4ead1
#
_cell.length_a   1.000
_cell.length_b   1.000
_cell.length_c   1.000
_cell.angle_alpha   90.00
_cell.angle_beta   90.00
_cell.angle_gamma   90.00
#
_symmetry.space_group_name_H-M   'P 1'
#
loop_
_entity.id
_entity.type
_entity.pdbx_description
1 polymer ?
#
loop_
_entity_poly.entity_id
_entity_poly.type
_entity_poly.pdbx_seq_one_letter_code
_entity_poly.pdbx_strand_id
1 'polypeptide(L)'
;LVVVLTIGIKRSSLSASLRYVRDQYYYRRTSAGPLAFASIVNRILRAPKELIHVPRSESPPQKIVSDNKMEIVGSMERVEAVDKRPVVNVISNPVTTLAPSHSSAVVVDAVRKRVLSEPPLDPDVQQSHWNEVFPLIPELVQNHDSIDPELVYEEWYNHLPSNKRSKYWYARKRVLSRDFKNTQLMAKCDETLVKLGEDWAARIIQNVDPLYQVMCGPSIYAATKRLKALWPADNMNFVSLDDKHSIAVTFGSGLCDLDLDHWFACNDAVDDPNKYRLIIAGDDSLLYNNGHYYSSDYSKYDQSQSFGPLDAEYQCLERLGVQKEVLDLLKRMALAPYEFKDRRRKIFFQIKHEHRPMRCTGGPDTTFGNSVNNVFAWCFALTHGHDIETWKTGFDYLGFKVKLHESTEFPDFLKGTWYPCVQDHIGRGSVAKRCWGPLPSRVIKLGKALTDPKRLYATKDETSAFTWFMEDVCHSMASYEYVPILGAMLRRWNSHPTIQRKHLDMTDVYKPAMAGHTGVRSTADTYTYVANHYGCDLATMKELEQLYATLEVQTHISHPLYLRLAADDYDPDVCDLEGYGIEKAYDDSRSYERTSAPSKYGAERRY
;
A
#
# COMPACT_ATOMS: atom_id res chain seq x y z
N LEU A 1 24.76 31.29 26.91
CA LEU A 1 24.02 32.21 26.01
C LEU A 1 24.81 33.49 25.73
N VAL A 2 25.42 34.09 26.74
CA VAL A 2 26.22 35.33 26.64
C VAL A 2 27.48 35.10 25.78
N VAL A 3 28.13 33.96 25.89
CA VAL A 3 29.35 33.62 25.13
C VAL A 3 29.05 33.42 23.62
N VAL A 4 27.85 32.98 23.25
CA VAL A 4 27.47 32.74 21.86
C VAL A 4 27.08 34.03 21.15
N LEU A 5 26.58 35.04 21.88
CA LEU A 5 26.20 36.35 21.34
C LEU A 5 27.39 37.21 20.94
N THR A 6 28.59 36.92 21.48
CA THR A 6 29.83 37.70 21.24
C THR A 6 30.56 37.26 19.94
N ILE A 7 30.11 36.21 19.25
CA ILE A 7 30.83 35.62 18.11
C ILE A 7 30.25 36.01 16.73
N GLY A 8 29.40 36.98 16.63
CA GLY A 8 29.00 37.58 15.34
C GLY A 8 28.32 36.65 14.31
N ILE A 9 27.62 35.60 14.76
CA ILE A 9 26.92 34.64 13.89
C ILE A 9 25.59 35.23 13.40
N LYS A 10 25.32 35.19 12.11
CA LYS A 10 24.03 35.65 11.54
C LYS A 10 22.84 34.96 12.24
N ARG A 11 21.78 35.72 12.53
CA ARG A 11 20.58 35.28 13.29
C ARG A 11 19.96 33.95 12.81
N SER A 12 20.02 33.65 11.51
CA SER A 12 19.51 32.41 10.90
C SER A 12 20.35 31.16 11.25
N SER A 13 21.67 31.34 11.39
CA SER A 13 22.61 30.23 11.75
C SER A 13 22.53 29.93 13.24
N LEU A 14 22.31 30.97 14.05
CA LEU A 14 22.16 30.82 15.51
C LEU A 14 20.92 30.00 15.88
N SER A 15 19.80 30.21 15.19
CA SER A 15 18.56 29.47 15.48
C SER A 15 18.65 27.98 15.12
N ALA A 16 19.40 27.61 14.08
CA ALA A 16 19.64 26.24 13.71
C ALA A 16 20.58 25.52 14.68
N SER A 17 21.64 26.21 15.13
CA SER A 17 22.59 25.69 16.10
C SER A 17 21.97 25.53 17.50
N LEU A 18 21.13 26.46 17.92
CA LEU A 18 20.41 26.38 19.19
C LEU A 18 19.35 25.28 19.20
N ARG A 19 18.66 25.05 18.06
CA ARG A 19 17.76 23.88 17.92
C ARG A 19 18.51 22.57 17.99
N TYR A 20 19.64 22.45 17.31
CA TYR A 20 20.48 21.27 17.36
C TYR A 20 20.97 20.96 18.79
N VAL A 21 21.45 21.98 19.53
CA VAL A 21 21.87 21.85 20.93
C VAL A 21 20.71 21.46 21.83
N ARG A 22 19.54 22.10 21.65
CA ARG A 22 18.31 21.75 22.39
C ARG A 22 17.91 20.30 22.15
N ASP A 23 17.91 19.85 20.89
CA ASP A 23 17.49 18.51 20.52
C ASP A 23 18.46 17.45 21.05
N GLN A 24 19.78 17.74 21.06
CA GLN A 24 20.77 16.88 21.70
C GLN A 24 20.65 16.86 23.24
N TYR A 25 20.28 17.97 23.87
CA TYR A 25 20.09 18.07 25.32
C TYR A 25 18.86 17.30 25.80
N TYR A 26 17.75 17.35 25.07
CA TYR A 26 16.53 16.58 25.38
C TYR A 26 16.70 15.08 25.18
N TYR A 27 17.50 14.66 24.20
CA TYR A 27 17.75 13.22 23.94
C TYR A 27 18.68 12.55 24.99
N ARG A 28 19.44 13.32 25.76
CA ARG A 28 20.42 12.80 26.73
C ARG A 28 20.10 13.12 28.19
N ARG A 29 18.86 13.19 28.56
CA ARG A 29 18.44 13.48 29.93
C ARG A 29 18.69 12.35 30.94
N THR A 30 19.54 11.38 30.62
CA THR A 30 20.05 10.37 31.55
C THR A 30 21.55 10.47 31.63
N SER A 31 22.05 11.07 32.72
CA SER A 31 23.37 10.87 33.30
C SER A 31 24.64 11.51 32.69
N ALA A 32 24.56 12.45 31.76
CA ALA A 32 25.76 13.15 31.28
C ALA A 32 25.84 14.57 31.85
N GLY A 33 26.74 14.75 32.78
CA GLY A 33 27.01 16.02 33.47
C GLY A 33 27.63 17.10 32.55
N PRO A 34 28.06 18.26 33.13
CA PRO A 34 28.56 19.46 32.45
C PRO A 34 29.70 19.24 31.44
N LEU A 35 30.44 18.16 31.57
CA LEU A 35 31.56 17.79 30.68
C LEU A 35 31.11 17.41 29.26
N ALA A 36 29.88 16.88 29.08
CA ALA A 36 29.36 16.55 27.76
C ALA A 36 28.98 17.80 26.98
N PHE A 37 28.51 18.84 27.68
CA PHE A 37 28.16 20.12 27.07
C PHE A 37 29.40 20.85 26.54
N ALA A 38 30.48 20.87 27.33
CA ALA A 38 31.75 21.45 26.91
C ALA A 38 32.38 20.72 25.72
N SER A 39 32.21 19.40 25.61
CA SER A 39 32.66 18.60 24.46
C SER A 39 31.89 18.92 23.17
N ILE A 40 30.60 19.13 23.27
CA ILE A 40 29.73 19.50 22.11
C ILE A 40 30.08 20.90 21.63
N VAL A 41 30.23 21.86 22.53
CA VAL A 41 30.61 23.25 22.21
C VAL A 41 32.00 23.28 21.55
N ASN A 42 32.97 22.53 22.07
CA ASN A 42 34.30 22.42 21.47
C ASN A 42 34.33 21.77 20.10
N ARG A 43 33.41 20.80 19.81
CA ARG A 43 33.26 20.23 18.47
C ARG A 43 32.67 21.23 17.48
N ILE A 44 31.69 22.03 17.89
CA ILE A 44 31.08 23.08 17.05
C ILE A 44 32.12 24.17 16.74
N LEU A 45 32.91 24.56 17.71
CA LEU A 45 33.95 25.61 17.55
C LEU A 45 35.17 25.16 16.75
N ARG A 46 35.45 23.84 16.69
CA ARG A 46 36.57 23.26 15.90
C ARG A 46 36.18 22.78 14.50
N ALA A 47 34.93 22.89 14.12
CA ALA A 47 34.54 22.55 12.75
C ALA A 47 35.21 23.52 11.77
N PRO A 48 35.93 23.04 10.74
CA PRO A 48 36.60 23.91 9.77
C PRO A 48 35.60 24.84 9.11
N LYS A 49 35.91 26.13 9.02
CA LYS A 49 35.06 27.14 8.35
C LYS A 49 34.81 26.83 6.86
N GLU A 50 35.60 25.98 6.27
CA GLU A 50 35.51 25.54 4.87
C GLU A 50 34.28 24.70 4.54
N LEU A 51 33.62 24.08 5.55
CA LEU A 51 32.36 23.35 5.35
C LEU A 51 31.13 24.25 5.11
N ILE A 52 31.29 25.57 5.15
CA ILE A 52 30.18 26.54 5.03
C ILE A 52 30.08 27.14 3.61
N HIS A 53 31.08 26.99 2.79
CA HIS A 53 31.09 27.48 1.40
C HIS A 53 30.91 26.33 0.40
N VAL A 54 29.67 25.91 0.22
CA VAL A 54 29.28 25.19 -0.99
C VAL A 54 28.92 26.23 -2.06
N PRO A 55 29.61 26.28 -3.21
CA PRO A 55 29.26 27.21 -4.27
C PRO A 55 27.80 27.03 -4.65
N ARG A 56 27.04 28.11 -4.75
CA ARG A 56 25.73 28.09 -5.40
C ARG A 56 26.01 27.75 -6.87
N SER A 57 25.56 26.60 -7.32
CA SER A 57 25.41 26.34 -8.74
C SER A 57 24.35 27.32 -9.26
N GLU A 58 24.78 28.35 -9.96
CA GLU A 58 23.93 29.36 -10.62
C GLU A 58 23.50 28.91 -12.02
N SER A 59 23.49 27.60 -12.28
CA SER A 59 22.89 27.11 -13.51
C SER A 59 21.40 27.42 -13.49
N PRO A 60 20.86 28.13 -14.48
CA PRO A 60 19.44 28.34 -14.59
C PRO A 60 18.73 26.98 -14.62
N PRO A 61 17.53 26.89 -14.05
CA PRO A 61 16.77 25.63 -14.07
C PRO A 61 16.62 25.17 -15.52
N GLN A 62 17.17 24.00 -15.83
CA GLN A 62 17.02 23.42 -17.16
C GLN A 62 15.56 23.01 -17.34
N LYS A 63 14.95 23.49 -18.41
CA LYS A 63 13.64 23.05 -18.87
C LYS A 63 13.87 21.88 -19.83
N ILE A 64 13.53 20.68 -19.38
CA ILE A 64 13.56 19.47 -20.18
C ILE A 64 12.12 19.12 -20.54
N VAL A 65 11.78 19.12 -21.82
CA VAL A 65 10.52 18.57 -22.31
C VAL A 65 10.77 17.11 -22.60
N SER A 66 10.07 16.20 -21.91
CA SER A 66 10.13 14.78 -22.22
C SER A 66 9.25 14.50 -23.44
N ASP A 67 9.60 13.47 -24.23
CA ASP A 67 8.82 13.01 -25.39
C ASP A 67 7.37 12.64 -25.00
N ASN A 68 7.10 12.45 -23.71
CA ASN A 68 5.82 12.05 -23.13
C ASN A 68 4.91 13.22 -22.72
N LYS A 69 5.00 14.37 -23.40
CA LYS A 69 4.14 15.55 -23.11
C LYS A 69 4.25 16.08 -21.66
N MET A 70 5.36 15.80 -20.97
CA MET A 70 5.61 16.28 -19.60
C MET A 70 6.73 17.31 -19.57
N GLU A 71 6.53 18.41 -18.83
CA GLU A 71 7.53 19.44 -18.61
C GLU A 71 8.21 19.26 -17.26
N ILE A 72 9.54 19.10 -17.25
CA ILE A 72 10.35 19.02 -16.04
C ILE A 72 11.07 20.34 -15.84
N VAL A 73 10.84 20.96 -14.69
CA VAL A 73 11.52 22.19 -14.27
C VAL A 73 12.39 21.88 -13.05
N GLY A 74 13.68 22.15 -13.15
CA GLY A 74 14.64 21.89 -12.08
C GLY A 74 15.72 20.89 -12.49
N SER A 75 16.46 20.38 -11.51
CA SER A 75 17.54 19.42 -11.73
C SER A 75 17.16 18.05 -11.18
N MET A 76 17.17 17.05 -12.04
CA MET A 76 17.16 15.64 -11.70
C MET A 76 18.57 15.08 -11.90
N GLU A 77 19.59 15.70 -11.26
CA GLU A 77 20.97 15.24 -11.41
C GLU A 77 21.08 13.74 -11.17
N ARG A 78 21.96 13.11 -11.96
CA ARG A 78 22.19 11.68 -11.96
C ARG A 78 22.74 11.26 -10.60
N VAL A 79 21.89 10.72 -9.76
CA VAL A 79 22.32 10.16 -8.48
C VAL A 79 22.90 8.79 -8.78
N GLU A 80 24.19 8.60 -8.45
CA GLU A 80 25.01 7.50 -8.95
C GLU A 80 24.63 6.11 -8.42
N ALA A 81 23.90 6.00 -7.34
CA ALA A 81 23.49 4.71 -6.79
C ALA A 81 22.08 4.73 -6.23
N VAL A 82 21.31 3.74 -6.62
CA VAL A 82 19.99 3.46 -6.03
C VAL A 82 20.18 2.44 -4.92
N ASP A 83 20.17 2.93 -3.69
CA ASP A 83 20.44 2.09 -2.53
C ASP A 83 19.21 1.24 -2.17
N LYS A 84 19.45 -0.05 -2.02
CA LYS A 84 18.56 -0.99 -1.37
C LYS A 84 19.03 -1.17 0.07
N ARG A 85 18.11 -1.30 1.00
CA ARG A 85 18.43 -1.59 2.40
C ARG A 85 17.99 -3.00 2.77
N PRO A 86 18.77 -3.73 3.59
CA PRO A 86 18.32 -4.99 4.14
C PRO A 86 17.11 -4.78 5.04
N VAL A 87 16.24 -5.78 5.06
CA VAL A 87 15.09 -5.85 5.96
C VAL A 87 15.51 -6.65 7.18
N VAL A 88 15.15 -6.19 8.37
CA VAL A 88 15.40 -6.94 9.61
C VAL A 88 14.49 -8.15 9.65
N ASN A 89 15.08 -9.34 9.69
CA ASN A 89 14.35 -10.59 9.80
C ASN A 89 14.18 -10.95 11.30
N VAL A 90 12.94 -11.03 11.75
CA VAL A 90 12.61 -11.61 13.06
C VAL A 90 12.67 -13.13 12.97
N ILE A 91 12.21 -13.66 11.83
CA ILE A 91 12.37 -15.06 11.45
C ILE A 91 13.14 -15.06 10.13
N SER A 92 14.33 -15.64 10.12
CA SER A 92 15.15 -15.75 8.92
C SER A 92 14.71 -16.94 8.07
N ASN A 93 14.65 -16.73 6.77
CA ASN A 93 14.37 -17.77 5.78
C ASN A 93 15.23 -17.53 4.51
N PRO A 94 15.34 -18.51 3.59
CA PRO A 94 16.22 -18.41 2.44
C PRO A 94 15.76 -17.39 1.37
N VAL A 95 14.67 -16.66 1.59
CA VAL A 95 14.22 -15.63 0.66
C VAL A 95 14.86 -14.30 1.03
N THR A 96 15.78 -13.83 0.21
CA THR A 96 16.42 -12.52 0.37
C THR A 96 15.39 -11.41 0.26
N THR A 97 15.33 -10.55 1.26
CA THR A 97 14.37 -9.45 1.30
C THR A 97 15.07 -8.13 1.47
N LEU A 98 14.88 -7.26 0.51
CA LEU A 98 15.38 -5.89 0.51
C LEU A 98 14.21 -4.90 0.47
N ALA A 99 14.45 -3.68 0.92
CA ALA A 99 13.52 -2.56 0.81
C ALA A 99 14.22 -1.36 0.14
N PRO A 100 13.48 -0.44 -0.49
CA PRO A 100 14.04 0.80 -0.98
C PRO A 100 14.65 1.62 0.16
N SER A 101 15.80 2.24 -0.05
CA SER A 101 16.35 3.18 0.93
C SER A 101 15.57 4.50 0.94
N HIS A 102 15.69 5.27 2.03
CA HIS A 102 15.11 6.61 2.13
C HIS A 102 16.04 7.66 1.46
N SER A 103 16.42 7.43 0.21
CA SER A 103 17.33 8.32 -0.52
C SER A 103 16.64 9.04 -1.67
N SER A 104 17.16 10.22 -2.03
CA SER A 104 16.67 10.96 -3.19
C SER A 104 16.90 10.19 -4.48
N ALA A 105 17.95 9.35 -4.54
CA ALA A 105 18.23 8.47 -5.67
C ALA A 105 17.07 7.52 -5.97
N VAL A 106 16.53 6.90 -4.92
CA VAL A 106 15.37 6.00 -5.04
C VAL A 106 14.15 6.75 -5.57
N VAL A 107 13.91 7.98 -5.11
CA VAL A 107 12.77 8.79 -5.61
C VAL A 107 12.97 9.15 -7.08
N VAL A 108 14.17 9.61 -7.46
CA VAL A 108 14.48 9.99 -8.86
C VAL A 108 14.35 8.78 -9.79
N ASP A 109 14.90 7.63 -9.42
CA ASP A 109 14.80 6.40 -10.21
C ASP A 109 13.34 5.96 -10.35
N ALA A 110 12.61 5.93 -9.25
CA ALA A 110 11.20 5.57 -9.25
C ALA A 110 10.34 6.53 -10.09
N VAL A 111 10.63 7.82 -10.06
CA VAL A 111 9.97 8.82 -10.92
C VAL A 111 10.24 8.53 -12.41
N ARG A 112 11.49 8.27 -12.77
CA ARG A 112 11.85 7.94 -14.17
C ARG A 112 11.13 6.68 -14.65
N LYS A 113 11.13 5.61 -13.85
CA LYS A 113 10.57 4.31 -14.23
C LYS A 113 9.04 4.22 -14.14
N ARG A 114 8.42 5.06 -13.31
CA ARG A 114 6.98 4.97 -13.03
C ARG A 114 6.18 6.20 -13.45
N VAL A 115 6.73 7.40 -13.36
CA VAL A 115 6.00 8.64 -13.71
C VAL A 115 6.33 9.09 -15.13
N LEU A 116 7.63 9.11 -15.48
CA LEU A 116 8.10 9.58 -16.79
C LEU A 116 8.14 8.48 -17.86
N SER A 117 7.91 7.21 -17.48
CA SER A 117 7.84 6.13 -18.48
C SER A 117 6.63 6.32 -19.39
N GLU A 118 6.71 5.80 -20.60
CA GLU A 118 5.60 5.83 -21.55
C GLU A 118 4.36 5.15 -20.99
N PRO A 119 3.17 5.73 -21.16
CA PRO A 119 1.91 5.07 -20.85
C PRO A 119 1.70 3.91 -21.83
N PRO A 120 0.91 2.91 -21.46
CA PRO A 120 0.56 1.81 -22.37
C PRO A 120 -0.13 2.29 -23.64
N LEU A 121 -0.83 3.42 -23.56
CA LEU A 121 -1.57 4.02 -24.67
C LEU A 121 -1.46 5.56 -24.59
N ASP A 122 -1.46 6.22 -25.73
CA ASP A 122 -1.51 7.69 -25.78
C ASP A 122 -2.79 8.19 -25.09
N PRO A 123 -2.73 9.26 -24.26
CA PRO A 123 -3.88 9.74 -23.49
C PRO A 123 -5.10 10.11 -24.35
N ASP A 124 -4.91 10.69 -25.52
CA ASP A 124 -6.02 11.09 -26.41
C ASP A 124 -6.67 9.86 -27.07
N VAL A 125 -5.86 8.85 -27.44
CA VAL A 125 -6.35 7.56 -27.92
C VAL A 125 -7.09 6.82 -26.84
N GLN A 126 -6.55 6.79 -25.61
CA GLN A 126 -7.22 6.19 -24.47
C GLN A 126 -8.59 6.84 -24.23
N GLN A 127 -8.67 8.17 -24.26
CA GLN A 127 -9.94 8.88 -24.14
C GLN A 127 -10.95 8.43 -25.20
N SER A 128 -10.51 8.28 -26.46
CA SER A 128 -11.39 7.83 -27.56
C SER A 128 -11.93 6.42 -27.29
N HIS A 129 -11.09 5.49 -26.84
CA HIS A 129 -11.51 4.13 -26.53
C HIS A 129 -12.47 4.08 -25.33
N TRP A 130 -12.25 4.92 -24.31
CA TRP A 130 -13.13 4.97 -23.14
C TRP A 130 -14.50 5.56 -23.43
N ASN A 131 -14.70 6.29 -24.54
CA ASN A 131 -16.03 6.71 -24.99
C ASN A 131 -16.95 5.52 -25.25
N GLU A 132 -16.41 4.35 -25.59
CA GLU A 132 -17.19 3.11 -25.77
C GLU A 132 -17.63 2.49 -24.44
N VAL A 133 -16.98 2.84 -23.34
CA VAL A 133 -17.29 2.38 -21.98
C VAL A 133 -18.41 3.22 -21.34
N PHE A 134 -18.48 4.53 -21.64
CA PHE A 134 -19.41 5.46 -21.00
C PHE A 134 -20.89 5.04 -21.03
N PRO A 135 -21.41 4.39 -22.08
CA PRO A 135 -22.78 3.88 -22.09
C PRO A 135 -23.10 2.84 -21.02
N LEU A 136 -22.09 2.14 -20.49
CA LEU A 136 -22.25 1.15 -19.42
C LEU A 136 -22.44 1.79 -18.03
N ILE A 137 -22.02 3.05 -17.86
CA ILE A 137 -22.07 3.73 -16.54
C ILE A 137 -23.50 3.84 -16.01
N PRO A 138 -24.51 4.32 -16.77
CA PRO A 138 -25.88 4.42 -16.28
C PRO A 138 -26.52 3.07 -15.95
N GLU A 139 -26.09 2.00 -16.59
CA GLU A 139 -26.61 0.64 -16.34
C GLU A 139 -26.11 0.11 -14.97
N LEU A 140 -24.86 0.40 -14.63
CA LEU A 140 -24.20 -0.11 -13.41
C LEU A 140 -24.34 0.82 -12.21
N VAL A 141 -24.49 2.14 -12.44
CA VAL A 141 -24.54 3.16 -11.38
C VAL A 141 -25.77 4.03 -11.55
N GLN A 142 -26.76 3.85 -10.69
CA GLN A 142 -27.99 4.63 -10.68
C GLN A 142 -27.76 6.07 -10.20
N ASN A 143 -28.66 6.98 -10.62
CA ASN A 143 -28.64 8.35 -10.13
C ASN A 143 -29.09 8.46 -8.67
N HIS A 144 -28.39 9.26 -7.91
CA HIS A 144 -28.70 9.59 -6.54
C HIS A 144 -28.83 11.11 -6.32
N ASP A 145 -29.52 11.49 -5.25
CA ASP A 145 -29.61 12.88 -4.85
C ASP A 145 -28.24 13.47 -4.52
N SER A 146 -28.13 14.81 -4.67
CA SER A 146 -26.89 15.53 -4.37
C SER A 146 -26.42 15.31 -2.94
N ILE A 147 -25.12 15.11 -2.77
CA ILE A 147 -24.45 15.00 -1.46
C ILE A 147 -24.12 16.40 -0.97
N ASP A 148 -24.59 16.73 0.23
CA ASP A 148 -24.09 17.91 0.98
C ASP A 148 -22.85 17.53 1.77
N PRO A 149 -21.64 18.04 1.42
CA PRO A 149 -20.40 17.70 2.11
C PRO A 149 -20.40 18.08 3.60
N GLU A 150 -21.09 19.15 3.97
CA GLU A 150 -21.12 19.61 5.37
C GLU A 150 -21.92 18.65 6.26
N LEU A 151 -23.00 18.09 5.76
CA LEU A 151 -23.81 17.12 6.52
C LEU A 151 -23.06 15.80 6.78
N VAL A 152 -22.16 15.40 5.90
CA VAL A 152 -21.40 14.14 6.04
C VAL A 152 -20.00 14.35 6.62
N TYR A 153 -19.59 15.61 6.85
CA TYR A 153 -18.22 15.94 7.27
C TYR A 153 -17.84 15.28 8.60
N GLU A 154 -18.66 15.37 9.62
CA GLU A 154 -18.35 14.85 10.97
C GLU A 154 -18.27 13.32 10.95
N GLU A 155 -19.13 12.64 10.21
CA GLU A 155 -19.07 11.18 10.05
C GLU A 155 -17.76 10.77 9.39
N TRP A 156 -17.41 11.40 8.27
CA TRP A 156 -16.15 11.16 7.57
C TRP A 156 -14.95 11.42 8.46
N TYR A 157 -14.93 12.56 9.17
CA TYR A 157 -13.82 12.97 10.01
C TYR A 157 -13.60 11.99 11.18
N ASN A 158 -14.66 11.52 11.80
CA ASN A 158 -14.59 10.55 12.90
C ASN A 158 -14.17 9.15 12.44
N HIS A 159 -14.39 8.84 11.16
CA HIS A 159 -13.92 7.58 10.56
C HIS A 159 -12.41 7.56 10.29
N LEU A 160 -11.76 8.70 10.28
CA LEU A 160 -10.33 8.81 10.00
C LEU A 160 -9.49 8.37 11.21
N PRO A 161 -8.31 7.73 10.96
CA PRO A 161 -7.33 7.49 12.01
C PRO A 161 -6.87 8.77 12.70
N SER A 162 -6.53 8.69 13.99
CA SER A 162 -6.17 9.85 14.84
C SER A 162 -5.06 10.72 14.24
N ASN A 163 -4.04 10.09 13.66
CA ASN A 163 -2.92 10.79 13.01
C ASN A 163 -3.35 11.60 11.78
N LYS A 164 -4.36 11.13 11.02
CA LYS A 164 -4.93 11.86 9.88
C LYS A 164 -5.85 12.99 10.35
N ARG A 165 -6.65 12.78 11.41
CA ARG A 165 -7.55 13.80 11.95
C ARG A 165 -6.80 15.08 12.30
N SER A 166 -5.70 15.00 13.03
CA SER A 166 -4.86 16.15 13.36
C SER A 166 -4.37 16.91 12.12
N LYS A 167 -3.85 16.19 11.11
CA LYS A 167 -3.38 16.77 9.85
C LYS A 167 -4.50 17.51 9.10
N TYR A 168 -5.70 16.92 9.03
CA TYR A 168 -6.82 17.47 8.29
C TYR A 168 -7.51 18.62 9.03
N TRP A 169 -7.48 18.65 10.36
CA TRP A 169 -7.92 19.80 11.13
C TRP A 169 -7.14 21.08 10.79
N TYR A 170 -5.82 20.98 10.63
CA TYR A 170 -5.01 22.11 10.16
C TYR A 170 -5.31 22.51 8.71
N ALA A 171 -5.58 21.54 7.85
CA ALA A 171 -5.94 21.81 6.46
C ALA A 171 -7.30 22.52 6.35
N ARG A 172 -8.28 22.17 7.19
CA ARG A 172 -9.62 22.80 7.23
C ARG A 172 -9.53 24.32 7.41
N LYS A 173 -8.57 24.81 8.18
CA LYS A 173 -8.36 26.27 8.37
C LYS A 173 -7.98 27.01 7.08
N ARG A 174 -7.52 26.27 6.06
CA ARG A 174 -7.11 26.82 4.77
C ARG A 174 -8.20 26.76 3.69
N VAL A 175 -9.37 26.20 3.99
CA VAL A 175 -10.47 26.01 3.01
C VAL A 175 -10.87 27.33 2.35
N LEU A 176 -10.96 28.41 3.13
CA LEU A 176 -11.34 29.74 2.61
C LEU A 176 -10.28 30.34 1.67
N SER A 177 -9.00 30.10 1.90
CA SER A 177 -7.92 30.61 1.05
C SER A 177 -7.79 29.90 -0.28
N ARG A 178 -8.26 28.64 -0.36
CA ARG A 178 -8.08 27.73 -1.51
C ARG A 178 -6.63 27.67 -2.03
N ASP A 179 -5.67 27.88 -1.12
CA ASP A 179 -4.23 27.82 -1.43
C ASP A 179 -3.77 26.35 -1.44
N PHE A 180 -3.89 25.70 -2.60
CA PHE A 180 -3.46 24.33 -2.81
C PHE A 180 -1.97 24.26 -3.13
N LYS A 181 -1.28 23.37 -2.46
CA LYS A 181 0.14 23.06 -2.72
C LYS A 181 0.27 21.97 -3.78
N ASN A 182 1.44 21.98 -4.44
CA ASN A 182 1.80 20.91 -5.36
C ASN A 182 1.84 19.54 -4.69
N THR A 183 1.55 18.50 -5.46
CA THR A 183 1.61 17.11 -5.00
C THR A 183 3.05 16.70 -4.74
N GLN A 184 3.35 16.25 -3.52
CA GLN A 184 4.70 15.86 -3.13
C GLN A 184 4.96 14.39 -3.50
N LEU A 185 6.07 14.14 -4.22
CA LEU A 185 6.49 12.79 -4.56
C LEU A 185 7.32 12.18 -3.41
N MET A 186 7.01 10.93 -3.08
CA MET A 186 7.73 10.16 -2.07
C MET A 186 7.86 8.71 -2.54
N ALA A 187 9.03 8.10 -2.33
CA ALA A 187 9.15 6.66 -2.52
C ALA A 187 8.54 5.92 -1.32
N LYS A 188 7.81 4.84 -1.59
CA LYS A 188 7.29 3.93 -0.58
C LYS A 188 8.41 3.00 -0.12
N CYS A 189 9.04 3.33 0.99
CA CYS A 189 10.24 2.67 1.49
C CYS A 189 9.95 1.60 2.56
N ASP A 190 8.68 1.37 2.87
CA ASP A 190 8.20 0.40 3.85
C ASP A 190 7.69 -0.90 3.21
N GLU A 191 7.97 -1.11 1.93
CA GLU A 191 7.65 -2.33 1.19
C GLU A 191 8.89 -3.15 0.87
N THR A 192 8.73 -4.48 0.87
CA THR A 192 9.75 -5.39 0.36
C THR A 192 9.79 -5.36 -1.17
N LEU A 193 10.99 -5.43 -1.72
CA LEU A 193 11.17 -5.54 -3.15
C LEU A 193 10.92 -6.98 -3.59
N VAL A 194 10.07 -7.14 -4.59
CA VAL A 194 9.75 -8.45 -5.20
C VAL A 194 10.70 -8.81 -6.34
N LYS A 195 11.48 -7.83 -6.82
CA LYS A 195 12.53 -7.97 -7.84
C LYS A 195 13.80 -7.30 -7.36
N LEU A 196 14.96 -7.88 -7.63
CA LEU A 196 16.27 -7.34 -7.22
C LEU A 196 17.10 -6.81 -8.40
N GLY A 197 16.75 -7.16 -9.63
CA GLY A 197 17.44 -6.75 -10.84
C GLY A 197 17.39 -5.24 -11.13
N GLU A 198 17.88 -4.82 -12.29
CA GLU A 198 17.86 -3.42 -12.72
C GLU A 198 16.45 -2.89 -12.99
N ASP A 199 15.50 -3.77 -13.24
CA ASP A 199 14.09 -3.44 -13.54
C ASP A 199 13.25 -3.09 -12.31
N TRP A 200 13.79 -3.26 -11.09
CA TRP A 200 13.03 -2.86 -9.92
C TRP A 200 12.87 -1.35 -9.85
N ALA A 201 11.73 -0.91 -9.36
CA ALA A 201 11.49 0.50 -9.03
C ALA A 201 10.63 0.57 -7.78
N ALA A 202 10.99 1.45 -6.84
CA ALA A 202 10.14 1.72 -5.69
C ALA A 202 8.77 2.22 -6.14
N ARG A 203 7.71 1.89 -5.39
CA ARG A 203 6.39 2.52 -5.61
C ARG A 203 6.47 3.99 -5.23
N ILE A 204 5.85 4.85 -6.02
CA ILE A 204 5.75 6.28 -5.75
C ILE A 204 4.43 6.57 -5.06
N ILE A 205 4.51 7.31 -3.97
CA ILE A 205 3.35 7.92 -3.31
C ILE A 205 3.26 9.38 -3.77
N GLN A 206 2.16 9.72 -4.38
CA GLN A 206 1.80 11.09 -4.75
C GLN A 206 1.00 11.69 -3.59
N ASN A 207 1.69 12.31 -2.65
CA ASN A 207 1.08 12.88 -1.45
C ASN A 207 0.45 14.23 -1.79
N VAL A 208 -0.85 14.22 -2.08
CA VAL A 208 -1.63 15.42 -2.40
C VAL A 208 -1.75 16.37 -1.21
N ASP A 209 -2.01 17.66 -1.47
CA ASP A 209 -2.27 18.59 -0.37
C ASP A 209 -3.46 18.11 0.48
N PRO A 210 -3.31 18.03 1.80
CA PRO A 210 -4.40 17.69 2.71
C PRO A 210 -5.69 18.50 2.52
N LEU A 211 -5.60 19.65 1.87
CA LEU A 211 -6.76 20.48 1.55
C LEU A 211 -7.72 19.77 0.57
N TYR A 212 -7.19 19.01 -0.42
CA TYR A 212 -8.03 18.17 -1.28
C TYR A 212 -8.76 17.10 -0.48
N GLN A 213 -8.08 16.49 0.51
CA GLN A 213 -8.71 15.49 1.38
C GLN A 213 -9.88 16.07 2.17
N VAL A 214 -9.72 17.29 2.69
CA VAL A 214 -10.77 17.96 3.48
C VAL A 214 -11.94 18.41 2.62
N MET A 215 -11.68 18.90 1.42
CA MET A 215 -12.73 19.43 0.55
C MET A 215 -13.48 18.37 -0.25
N CYS A 216 -12.80 17.29 -0.65
CA CYS A 216 -13.40 16.24 -1.46
C CYS A 216 -13.76 14.99 -0.64
N GLY A 217 -13.00 14.69 0.43
CA GLY A 217 -13.12 13.46 1.22
C GLY A 217 -14.53 13.15 1.73
N PRO A 218 -15.28 14.11 2.29
CA PRO A 218 -16.65 13.87 2.75
C PRO A 218 -17.58 13.37 1.64
N SER A 219 -17.55 14.04 0.46
CA SER A 219 -18.36 13.63 -0.69
C SER A 219 -17.97 12.27 -1.24
N ILE A 220 -16.67 12.00 -1.37
CA ILE A 220 -16.16 10.69 -1.83
C ILE A 220 -16.52 9.59 -0.84
N TYR A 221 -16.45 9.86 0.45
CA TYR A 221 -16.86 8.91 1.51
C TYR A 221 -18.35 8.56 1.37
N ALA A 222 -19.21 9.55 1.21
CA ALA A 222 -20.64 9.33 1.04
C ALA A 222 -20.97 8.60 -0.27
N ALA A 223 -20.31 8.97 -1.38
CA ALA A 223 -20.44 8.28 -2.67
C ALA A 223 -20.01 6.80 -2.56
N THR A 224 -18.89 6.54 -1.85
CA THR A 224 -18.42 5.17 -1.60
C THR A 224 -19.44 4.35 -0.80
N LYS A 225 -20.12 4.96 0.19
CA LYS A 225 -21.19 4.28 0.94
C LYS A 225 -22.38 3.94 0.04
N ARG A 226 -22.77 4.83 -0.87
CA ARG A 226 -23.83 4.59 -1.86
C ARG A 226 -23.43 3.46 -2.82
N LEU A 227 -22.19 3.47 -3.31
CA LEU A 227 -21.69 2.41 -4.17
C LEU A 227 -21.67 1.05 -3.46
N LYS A 228 -21.28 0.98 -2.20
CA LYS A 228 -21.36 -0.25 -1.39
C LYS A 228 -22.78 -0.76 -1.22
N ALA A 229 -23.76 0.12 -1.14
CA ALA A 229 -25.17 -0.25 -1.07
C ALA A 229 -25.71 -0.75 -2.43
N LEU A 230 -25.18 -0.26 -3.54
CA LEU A 230 -25.51 -0.75 -4.89
C LEU A 230 -24.83 -2.10 -5.20
N TRP A 231 -23.63 -2.31 -4.69
CA TRP A 231 -22.77 -3.47 -4.97
C TRP A 231 -22.41 -4.22 -3.67
N PRO A 232 -23.40 -4.76 -2.93
CA PRO A 232 -23.15 -5.46 -1.68
C PRO A 232 -22.50 -6.83 -1.89
N ALA A 233 -22.04 -7.46 -0.79
CA ALA A 233 -21.37 -8.77 -0.85
C ALA A 233 -22.28 -9.89 -1.39
N ASP A 234 -23.57 -9.83 -1.09
CA ASP A 234 -24.60 -10.76 -1.54
C ASP A 234 -25.28 -10.36 -2.84
N ASN A 235 -24.65 -9.47 -3.62
CA ASN A 235 -25.24 -8.95 -4.84
C ASN A 235 -25.49 -10.07 -5.87
N MET A 236 -26.78 -10.30 -6.15
CA MET A 236 -27.28 -11.19 -7.19
C MET A 236 -28.12 -10.44 -8.23
N ASN A 237 -28.04 -9.10 -8.24
CA ASN A 237 -28.70 -8.27 -9.25
C ASN A 237 -27.82 -8.21 -10.49
N PHE A 238 -28.11 -9.04 -11.48
CA PHE A 238 -27.39 -9.09 -12.74
C PHE A 238 -27.84 -7.97 -13.65
N VAL A 239 -26.90 -7.10 -14.00
CA VAL A 239 -27.08 -6.04 -15.00
C VAL A 239 -26.69 -6.60 -16.36
N SER A 240 -27.51 -6.40 -17.37
CA SER A 240 -27.20 -6.80 -18.74
C SER A 240 -26.09 -5.92 -19.30
N LEU A 241 -25.05 -6.54 -19.85
CA LEU A 241 -23.99 -5.86 -20.57
C LEU A 241 -24.27 -5.78 -22.07
N ASP A 242 -24.85 -6.85 -22.59
CA ASP A 242 -25.30 -7.01 -24.00
C ASP A 242 -26.44 -8.03 -24.06
N ASP A 243 -26.82 -8.48 -25.27
CA ASP A 243 -27.89 -9.48 -25.47
C ASP A 243 -27.59 -10.85 -24.85
N LYS A 244 -26.32 -11.12 -24.45
CA LYS A 244 -25.88 -12.43 -23.94
C LYS A 244 -25.36 -12.37 -22.53
N HIS A 245 -24.60 -11.36 -22.19
CA HIS A 245 -23.83 -11.32 -20.96
C HIS A 245 -24.46 -10.41 -19.90
N SER A 246 -24.43 -10.85 -18.67
CA SER A 246 -24.86 -10.06 -17.54
C SER A 246 -23.89 -10.20 -16.35
N ILE A 247 -23.76 -9.16 -15.53
CA ILE A 247 -22.81 -9.08 -14.43
C ILE A 247 -23.48 -8.60 -13.14
N ALA A 248 -23.11 -9.24 -12.03
CA ALA A 248 -23.38 -8.75 -10.69
C ALA A 248 -22.05 -8.32 -10.03
N VAL A 249 -21.96 -7.05 -9.64
CA VAL A 249 -20.73 -6.46 -9.10
C VAL A 249 -20.82 -6.36 -7.58
N THR A 250 -19.69 -6.63 -6.89
CA THR A 250 -19.53 -6.44 -5.45
C THR A 250 -18.34 -5.50 -5.18
N PHE A 251 -18.57 -4.48 -4.36
CA PHE A 251 -17.50 -3.58 -3.93
C PHE A 251 -16.76 -4.18 -2.73
N GLY A 252 -15.62 -4.81 -2.99
CA GLY A 252 -14.84 -5.59 -2.02
C GLY A 252 -14.01 -4.77 -1.04
N SER A 253 -13.74 -3.49 -1.35
CA SER A 253 -12.90 -2.67 -0.48
C SER A 253 -13.58 -2.37 0.87
N GLY A 254 -12.97 -2.87 1.95
CA GLY A 254 -13.47 -2.72 3.33
C GLY A 254 -14.59 -3.69 3.69
N LEU A 255 -14.78 -4.77 2.95
CA LEU A 255 -15.52 -5.93 3.40
C LEU A 255 -14.75 -6.66 4.52
N CYS A 256 -15.46 -7.29 5.45
CA CYS A 256 -14.86 -8.21 6.41
C CYS A 256 -14.79 -9.63 5.84
N ASP A 257 -14.07 -10.51 6.55
CA ASP A 257 -13.90 -11.91 6.12
C ASP A 257 -15.25 -12.65 5.94
N LEU A 258 -16.23 -12.34 6.78
CA LEU A 258 -17.58 -12.94 6.69
C LEU A 258 -18.32 -12.48 5.43
N ASP A 259 -18.14 -11.22 5.02
CA ASP A 259 -18.71 -10.71 3.78
C ASP A 259 -18.06 -11.40 2.56
N LEU A 260 -16.74 -11.63 2.60
CA LEU A 260 -16.00 -12.36 1.57
C LEU A 260 -16.47 -13.82 1.48
N ASP A 261 -16.68 -14.49 2.61
CA ASP A 261 -17.26 -15.83 2.63
C ASP A 261 -18.66 -15.87 2.03
N HIS A 262 -19.45 -14.87 2.34
CA HIS A 262 -20.82 -14.78 1.82
C HIS A 262 -20.83 -14.57 0.30
N TRP A 263 -19.95 -13.68 -0.20
CA TRP A 263 -19.76 -13.52 -1.64
C TRP A 263 -19.41 -14.85 -2.32
N PHE A 264 -18.49 -15.60 -1.73
CA PHE A 264 -18.06 -16.89 -2.28
C PHE A 264 -19.20 -17.92 -2.28
N ALA A 265 -19.94 -18.04 -1.18
CA ALA A 265 -21.04 -18.98 -1.05
C ALA A 265 -22.18 -18.71 -2.04
N CYS A 266 -22.43 -17.45 -2.39
CA CYS A 266 -23.44 -17.09 -3.38
C CYS A 266 -23.07 -17.54 -4.81
N ASN A 267 -21.81 -17.89 -5.09
CA ASN A 267 -21.41 -18.37 -6.43
C ASN A 267 -22.06 -19.72 -6.77
N ASP A 268 -22.30 -20.57 -5.77
CA ASP A 268 -22.96 -21.88 -5.97
C ASP A 268 -24.40 -21.76 -6.53
N ALA A 269 -25.01 -20.58 -6.42
CA ALA A 269 -26.34 -20.31 -6.94
C ALA A 269 -26.33 -19.81 -8.39
N VAL A 270 -25.16 -19.67 -9.03
CA VAL A 270 -25.00 -19.16 -10.38
C VAL A 270 -24.47 -20.26 -11.28
N ASP A 271 -25.36 -20.90 -12.01
CA ASP A 271 -25.09 -22.02 -12.94
C ASP A 271 -25.25 -21.63 -14.43
N ASP A 272 -25.49 -20.33 -14.71
CA ASP A 272 -25.65 -19.80 -16.05
C ASP A 272 -24.29 -19.29 -16.59
N PRO A 273 -23.75 -19.86 -17.67
CA PRO A 273 -22.45 -19.46 -18.22
C PRO A 273 -22.42 -18.02 -18.78
N ASN A 274 -23.57 -17.39 -18.94
CA ASN A 274 -23.67 -16.00 -19.39
C ASN A 274 -23.76 -15.00 -18.21
N LYS A 275 -23.75 -15.49 -16.99
CA LYS A 275 -23.77 -14.68 -15.78
C LYS A 275 -22.42 -14.65 -15.09
N TYR A 276 -21.95 -13.46 -14.86
CA TYR A 276 -20.65 -13.20 -14.22
C TYR A 276 -20.85 -12.55 -12.86
N ARG A 277 -20.10 -12.98 -11.85
CA ARG A 277 -20.01 -12.27 -10.58
C ARG A 277 -18.60 -11.70 -10.42
N LEU A 278 -18.51 -10.43 -10.13
CA LEU A 278 -17.26 -9.70 -10.00
C LEU A 278 -17.15 -9.08 -8.61
N ILE A 279 -16.09 -9.38 -7.88
CA ILE A 279 -15.71 -8.65 -6.67
C ILE A 279 -14.44 -7.84 -6.95
N ILE A 280 -14.41 -6.58 -6.49
CA ILE A 280 -13.31 -5.67 -6.76
C ILE A 280 -12.87 -4.89 -5.51
N ALA A 281 -11.56 -4.65 -5.37
CA ALA A 281 -10.99 -3.81 -4.31
C ALA A 281 -9.77 -3.04 -4.85
N GLY A 282 -10.01 -1.90 -5.48
CA GLY A 282 -8.96 -1.13 -6.16
C GLY A 282 -8.50 -1.81 -7.45
N ASP A 283 -7.22 -2.17 -7.50
CA ASP A 283 -6.60 -2.93 -8.59
C ASP A 283 -6.81 -4.45 -8.47
N ASP A 284 -7.14 -4.96 -7.31
CA ASP A 284 -7.48 -6.39 -7.13
C ASP A 284 -8.91 -6.67 -7.59
N SER A 285 -9.11 -7.73 -8.39
CA SER A 285 -10.43 -8.23 -8.77
C SER A 285 -10.46 -9.73 -8.90
N LEU A 286 -11.64 -10.31 -8.67
CA LEU A 286 -11.93 -11.72 -8.91
C LEU A 286 -13.28 -11.85 -9.61
N LEU A 287 -13.24 -12.36 -10.83
CA LEU A 287 -14.43 -12.68 -11.62
C LEU A 287 -14.75 -14.17 -11.45
N TYR A 288 -16.02 -14.48 -11.20
CA TYR A 288 -16.55 -15.84 -11.19
C TYR A 288 -17.47 -16.07 -12.36
N ASN A 289 -17.34 -17.20 -13.02
CA ASN A 289 -18.24 -17.69 -14.04
C ASN A 289 -18.22 -19.22 -14.10
N ASN A 290 -19.36 -19.84 -13.88
CA ASN A 290 -19.58 -21.28 -14.07
C ASN A 290 -18.46 -22.19 -13.48
N GLY A 291 -18.08 -21.97 -12.24
CA GLY A 291 -17.03 -22.76 -11.54
C GLY A 291 -15.59 -22.27 -11.79
N HIS A 292 -15.38 -21.32 -12.68
CA HIS A 292 -14.09 -20.72 -12.98
C HIS A 292 -13.93 -19.37 -12.29
N TYR A 293 -12.73 -19.11 -11.80
CA TYR A 293 -12.36 -17.84 -11.19
C TYR A 293 -11.22 -17.20 -11.98
N TYR A 294 -11.32 -15.91 -12.22
CA TYR A 294 -10.33 -15.13 -12.97
C TYR A 294 -9.87 -13.95 -12.13
N SER A 295 -8.64 -13.97 -11.66
CA SER A 295 -8.03 -12.85 -10.94
C SER A 295 -7.22 -11.95 -11.87
N SER A 296 -7.15 -10.65 -11.56
CA SER A 296 -6.40 -9.67 -12.34
C SER A 296 -5.27 -9.05 -11.51
N ASP A 297 -4.10 -8.85 -12.14
CA ASP A 297 -2.95 -8.11 -11.62
C ASP A 297 -2.53 -7.05 -12.63
N TYR A 298 -2.70 -5.77 -12.27
CA TYR A 298 -2.43 -4.64 -13.16
C TYR A 298 -0.99 -4.17 -13.04
N SER A 299 -0.35 -3.94 -14.16
CA SER A 299 0.96 -3.32 -14.20
C SER A 299 0.85 -1.79 -14.21
N LYS A 300 1.37 -1.13 -13.17
CA LYS A 300 1.39 0.34 -13.05
C LYS A 300 0.00 0.99 -13.19
N TYR A 301 -1.01 0.41 -12.55
CA TYR A 301 -2.42 0.77 -12.74
C TYR A 301 -2.72 2.26 -12.61
N ASP A 302 -2.24 2.91 -11.52
CA ASP A 302 -2.48 4.36 -11.30
C ASP A 302 -1.93 5.23 -12.44
N GLN A 303 -0.83 4.80 -13.09
CA GLN A 303 -0.20 5.54 -14.19
C GLN A 303 -0.92 5.38 -15.52
N SER A 304 -1.61 4.26 -15.71
CA SER A 304 -2.35 3.99 -16.92
C SER A 304 -3.72 4.68 -16.96
N GLN A 305 -4.14 5.33 -15.86
CA GLN A 305 -5.41 6.04 -15.78
C GLN A 305 -5.24 7.52 -16.16
N SER A 306 -5.46 7.83 -17.44
CA SER A 306 -5.45 9.20 -17.96
C SER A 306 -6.88 9.76 -18.11
N PHE A 307 -7.15 10.58 -19.12
CA PHE A 307 -8.42 11.28 -19.30
C PHE A 307 -9.63 10.33 -19.29
N GLY A 308 -9.61 9.27 -20.10
CA GLY A 308 -10.75 8.35 -20.26
C GLY A 308 -11.18 7.70 -18.94
N PRO A 309 -10.30 6.96 -18.25
CA PRO A 309 -10.63 6.36 -16.95
C PRO A 309 -11.04 7.39 -15.89
N LEU A 310 -10.37 8.56 -15.83
CA LEU A 310 -10.75 9.61 -14.89
C LEU A 310 -12.13 10.20 -15.19
N ASP A 311 -12.48 10.41 -16.45
CA ASP A 311 -13.80 10.91 -16.82
C ASP A 311 -14.90 9.88 -16.53
N ALA A 312 -14.65 8.58 -16.72
CA ALA A 312 -15.59 7.52 -16.33
C ALA A 312 -15.86 7.56 -14.82
N GLU A 313 -14.82 7.71 -14.02
CA GLU A 313 -14.94 7.87 -12.57
C GLU A 313 -15.78 9.11 -12.21
N TYR A 314 -15.48 10.25 -12.81
CA TYR A 314 -16.20 11.50 -12.50
C TYR A 314 -17.68 11.40 -12.88
N GLN A 315 -18.03 10.74 -13.97
CA GLN A 315 -19.43 10.46 -14.31
C GLN A 315 -20.10 9.55 -13.27
N CYS A 316 -19.39 8.54 -12.75
CA CYS A 316 -19.91 7.72 -11.64
C CYS A 316 -20.15 8.53 -10.37
N LEU A 317 -19.18 9.37 -10.00
CA LEU A 317 -19.29 10.24 -8.83
C LEU A 317 -20.45 11.22 -8.96
N GLU A 318 -20.64 11.82 -10.14
CA GLU A 318 -21.76 12.71 -10.43
C GLU A 318 -23.10 11.98 -10.25
N ARG A 319 -23.25 10.77 -10.82
CA ARG A 319 -24.45 9.94 -10.65
C ARG A 319 -24.71 9.56 -9.20
N LEU A 320 -23.66 9.34 -8.43
CA LEU A 320 -23.77 9.10 -6.98
C LEU A 320 -24.03 10.38 -6.17
N GLY A 321 -24.21 11.52 -6.83
CA GLY A 321 -24.62 12.78 -6.22
C GLY A 321 -23.46 13.66 -5.75
N VAL A 322 -22.22 13.42 -6.18
CA VAL A 322 -21.10 14.33 -5.90
C VAL A 322 -21.27 15.62 -6.69
N GLN A 323 -21.17 16.74 -5.99
CA GLN A 323 -21.38 18.08 -6.58
C GLN A 323 -20.25 18.44 -7.56
N LYS A 324 -20.60 19.23 -8.56
CA LYS A 324 -19.68 19.66 -9.62
C LYS A 324 -18.42 20.34 -9.07
N GLU A 325 -18.54 21.15 -8.02
CA GLU A 325 -17.41 21.84 -7.39
C GLU A 325 -16.36 20.86 -6.83
N VAL A 326 -16.80 19.70 -6.33
CA VAL A 326 -15.92 18.65 -5.85
C VAL A 326 -15.26 17.93 -7.02
N LEU A 327 -16.00 17.64 -8.10
CA LEU A 327 -15.47 17.05 -9.33
C LEU A 327 -14.39 17.96 -9.97
N ASP A 328 -14.63 19.27 -10.01
CA ASP A 328 -13.66 20.24 -10.53
C ASP A 328 -12.38 20.28 -9.67
N LEU A 329 -12.51 20.09 -8.35
CA LEU A 329 -11.34 19.95 -7.46
C LEU A 329 -10.57 18.65 -7.71
N LEU A 330 -11.25 17.53 -7.96
CA LEU A 330 -10.59 16.26 -8.31
C LEU A 330 -9.85 16.37 -9.65
N LYS A 331 -10.46 16.97 -10.67
CA LYS A 331 -9.81 17.28 -11.95
C LYS A 331 -8.58 18.15 -11.76
N ARG A 332 -8.70 19.20 -10.96
CA ARG A 332 -7.55 20.06 -10.60
C ARG A 332 -6.45 19.28 -9.88
N MET A 333 -6.81 18.36 -8.98
CA MET A 333 -5.86 17.53 -8.27
C MET A 333 -5.09 16.59 -9.22
N ALA A 334 -5.78 15.96 -10.17
CA ALA A 334 -5.19 15.07 -11.16
C ALA A 334 -4.19 15.79 -12.09
N LEU A 335 -4.34 17.11 -12.27
CA LEU A 335 -3.45 17.96 -13.07
C LEU A 335 -2.44 18.76 -12.23
N ALA A 336 -2.47 18.62 -10.90
CA ALA A 336 -1.59 19.38 -10.02
C ALA A 336 -0.12 18.95 -10.24
N PRO A 337 0.80 19.91 -10.41
CA PRO A 337 2.21 19.58 -10.63
C PRO A 337 2.77 18.72 -9.52
N TYR A 338 3.56 17.73 -9.89
CA TYR A 338 4.33 16.92 -8.95
C TYR A 338 5.59 17.67 -8.55
N GLU A 339 5.97 17.56 -7.30
CA GLU A 339 7.14 18.25 -6.74
C GLU A 339 7.94 17.31 -5.85
N PHE A 340 9.26 17.37 -6.00
CA PHE A 340 10.20 16.74 -5.08
C PHE A 340 11.24 17.74 -4.61
N LYS A 341 11.49 17.76 -3.29
CA LYS A 341 12.47 18.64 -2.65
C LYS A 341 13.33 17.86 -1.65
N ASP A 342 14.62 17.75 -1.95
CA ASP A 342 15.63 17.36 -0.97
C ASP A 342 16.55 18.55 -0.68
N ARG A 343 16.28 19.25 0.41
CA ARG A 343 17.05 20.44 0.79
C ARG A 343 18.50 20.13 1.17
N ARG A 344 18.79 18.89 1.61
CA ARG A 344 20.14 18.49 2.02
C ARG A 344 21.03 18.27 0.81
N ARG A 345 20.53 17.54 -0.18
CA ARG A 345 21.23 17.24 -1.44
C ARG A 345 21.02 18.33 -2.50
N LYS A 346 20.26 19.41 -2.19
CA LYS A 346 19.89 20.48 -3.11
C LYS A 346 19.19 19.99 -4.39
N ILE A 347 18.51 18.86 -4.31
CA ILE A 347 17.70 18.32 -5.40
C ILE A 347 16.34 18.96 -5.32
N PHE A 348 15.93 19.60 -6.39
CA PHE A 348 14.57 20.12 -6.56
C PHE A 348 14.16 19.93 -7.99
N PHE A 349 13.00 19.31 -8.20
CA PHE A 349 12.36 19.29 -9.50
C PHE A 349 10.84 19.35 -9.35
N GLN A 350 10.20 19.84 -10.41
CA GLN A 350 8.77 19.89 -10.57
C GLN A 350 8.43 19.28 -11.93
N ILE A 351 7.37 18.44 -11.97
CA ILE A 351 6.86 17.83 -13.19
C ILE A 351 5.47 18.40 -13.43
N LYS A 352 5.29 19.07 -14.57
CA LYS A 352 3.99 19.48 -15.07
C LYS A 352 3.52 18.46 -16.08
N HIS A 353 2.28 18.04 -15.96
CA HIS A 353 1.69 16.96 -16.75
C HIS A 353 0.27 17.29 -17.21
N GLU A 354 0.04 18.54 -17.59
CA GLU A 354 -1.26 19.09 -17.99
C GLU A 354 -1.90 18.33 -19.15
N HIS A 355 -1.09 17.73 -20.02
CA HIS A 355 -1.53 16.94 -21.17
C HIS A 355 -1.59 15.43 -20.89
N ARG A 356 -1.24 15.01 -19.70
CA ARG A 356 -1.26 13.62 -19.27
C ARG A 356 -1.62 13.54 -17.79
N PRO A 357 -2.90 13.75 -17.43
CA PRO A 357 -3.32 13.52 -16.06
C PRO A 357 -3.09 12.06 -15.69
N MET A 358 -2.85 11.82 -14.42
CA MET A 358 -2.67 10.48 -13.88
C MET A 358 -3.40 10.39 -12.54
N ARG A 359 -3.81 9.21 -12.17
CA ARG A 359 -4.37 8.98 -10.84
C ARG A 359 -3.36 9.32 -9.76
N CYS A 360 -3.76 10.18 -8.83
CA CYS A 360 -2.97 10.50 -7.66
C CYS A 360 -3.14 9.41 -6.58
N THR A 361 -2.12 8.56 -6.36
CA THR A 361 -2.15 7.45 -5.38
C THR A 361 -2.52 7.88 -3.94
N GLY A 362 -2.35 9.14 -3.59
CA GLY A 362 -2.70 9.72 -2.30
C GLY A 362 -3.98 10.55 -2.32
N GLY A 363 -4.76 10.51 -3.41
CA GLY A 363 -6.04 11.20 -3.55
C GLY A 363 -7.14 10.60 -2.65
N PRO A 364 -8.20 11.37 -2.33
CA PRO A 364 -9.35 10.86 -1.60
C PRO A 364 -10.16 9.83 -2.40
N ASP A 365 -10.08 9.88 -3.71
CA ASP A 365 -10.79 9.10 -4.71
C ASP A 365 -10.06 7.84 -5.19
N THR A 366 -8.80 7.61 -4.78
CA THR A 366 -7.97 6.54 -5.34
C THR A 366 -8.62 5.16 -5.27
N THR A 367 -9.10 4.75 -4.10
CA THR A 367 -9.74 3.42 -3.95
C THR A 367 -11.06 3.32 -4.72
N PHE A 368 -11.86 4.39 -4.69
CA PHE A 368 -13.12 4.45 -5.42
C PHE A 368 -12.86 4.35 -6.93
N GLY A 369 -12.06 5.23 -7.48
CA GLY A 369 -11.80 5.32 -8.90
C GLY A 369 -11.09 4.10 -9.46
N ASN A 370 -10.08 3.54 -8.73
CA ASN A 370 -9.45 2.29 -9.13
C ASN A 370 -10.49 1.15 -9.23
N SER A 371 -11.40 1.07 -8.26
CA SER A 371 -12.43 0.02 -8.27
C SER A 371 -13.42 0.18 -9.43
N VAL A 372 -13.99 1.37 -9.64
CA VAL A 372 -14.98 1.55 -10.72
C VAL A 372 -14.36 1.38 -12.10
N ASN A 373 -13.14 1.87 -12.32
CA ASN A 373 -12.42 1.69 -13.57
C ASN A 373 -12.09 0.22 -13.86
N ASN A 374 -11.79 -0.55 -12.81
CA ASN A 374 -11.59 -1.99 -12.90
C ASN A 374 -12.89 -2.70 -13.34
N VAL A 375 -14.05 -2.32 -12.75
CA VAL A 375 -15.36 -2.86 -13.17
C VAL A 375 -15.63 -2.58 -14.65
N PHE A 376 -15.45 -1.33 -15.09
CA PHE A 376 -15.72 -0.97 -16.49
C PHE A 376 -14.79 -1.67 -17.47
N ALA A 377 -13.52 -1.86 -17.09
CA ALA A 377 -12.58 -2.61 -17.91
C ALA A 377 -12.99 -4.09 -18.07
N TRP A 378 -13.48 -4.72 -16.99
CA TRP A 378 -14.04 -6.05 -17.06
C TRP A 378 -15.32 -6.10 -17.92
N CYS A 379 -16.25 -5.17 -17.72
CA CYS A 379 -17.48 -5.13 -18.52
C CYS A 379 -17.18 -4.98 -20.01
N PHE A 380 -16.23 -4.11 -20.37
CA PHE A 380 -15.79 -3.94 -21.75
C PHE A 380 -15.13 -5.23 -22.29
N ALA A 381 -14.24 -5.84 -21.51
CA ALA A 381 -13.57 -7.08 -21.93
C ALA A 381 -14.56 -8.23 -22.15
N LEU A 382 -15.58 -8.37 -21.30
CA LEU A 382 -16.61 -9.40 -21.39
C LEU A 382 -17.53 -9.23 -22.63
N THR A 383 -17.83 -7.99 -23.02
CA THR A 383 -18.66 -7.71 -24.20
C THR A 383 -17.90 -7.85 -25.53
N HIS A 384 -16.55 -7.81 -25.49
CA HIS A 384 -15.70 -7.86 -26.69
C HIS A 384 -14.89 -9.16 -26.80
N GLY A 385 -14.95 -10.01 -25.79
CA GLY A 385 -14.19 -11.26 -25.75
C GLY A 385 -14.97 -12.39 -25.08
N HIS A 386 -14.50 -13.62 -25.29
CA HIS A 386 -15.16 -14.84 -24.82
C HIS A 386 -14.22 -15.77 -24.06
N ASP A 387 -12.94 -15.41 -23.94
CA ASP A 387 -11.92 -16.16 -23.23
C ASP A 387 -10.84 -15.22 -22.67
N ILE A 388 -9.94 -15.77 -21.88
CA ILE A 388 -8.91 -15.02 -21.17
C ILE A 388 -7.98 -14.22 -22.11
N GLU A 389 -7.68 -14.74 -23.30
CA GLU A 389 -6.78 -14.06 -24.25
C GLU A 389 -7.49 -12.89 -24.95
N THR A 390 -8.75 -13.06 -25.30
CA THR A 390 -9.56 -11.98 -25.89
C THR A 390 -9.92 -10.92 -24.87
N TRP A 391 -10.12 -11.29 -23.59
CA TRP A 391 -10.31 -10.31 -22.50
C TRP A 391 -9.05 -9.46 -22.29
N LYS A 392 -7.85 -10.06 -22.31
CA LYS A 392 -6.59 -9.30 -22.25
C LYS A 392 -6.51 -8.26 -23.35
N THR A 393 -6.91 -8.61 -24.57
CA THR A 393 -6.98 -7.67 -25.69
C THR A 393 -7.92 -6.50 -25.40
N GLY A 394 -9.07 -6.75 -24.74
CA GLY A 394 -9.98 -5.71 -24.28
C GLY A 394 -9.34 -4.76 -23.25
N PHE A 395 -8.62 -5.29 -22.29
CA PHE A 395 -7.86 -4.47 -21.34
C PHE A 395 -6.77 -3.64 -22.01
N ASP A 396 -6.00 -4.25 -22.92
CA ASP A 396 -4.95 -3.54 -23.69
C ASP A 396 -5.55 -2.43 -24.55
N TYR A 397 -6.70 -2.66 -25.16
CA TYR A 397 -7.45 -1.65 -25.92
C TYR A 397 -7.80 -0.43 -25.06
N LEU A 398 -8.19 -0.64 -23.81
CA LEU A 398 -8.48 0.44 -22.85
C LEU A 398 -7.21 1.07 -22.24
N GLY A 399 -6.03 0.61 -22.62
CA GLY A 399 -4.74 1.11 -22.13
C GLY A 399 -4.29 0.52 -20.81
N PHE A 400 -4.76 -0.67 -20.45
CA PHE A 400 -4.36 -1.37 -19.23
C PHE A 400 -3.55 -2.63 -19.55
N LYS A 401 -2.36 -2.74 -18.98
CA LYS A 401 -1.58 -3.98 -19.00
C LYS A 401 -1.97 -4.84 -17.80
N VAL A 402 -2.66 -5.95 -18.06
CA VAL A 402 -3.16 -6.86 -17.05
C VAL A 402 -2.61 -8.27 -17.24
N LYS A 403 -2.32 -8.94 -16.14
CA LYS A 403 -2.15 -10.39 -16.09
C LYS A 403 -3.44 -10.99 -15.54
N LEU A 404 -4.03 -11.89 -16.29
CA LEU A 404 -5.20 -12.64 -15.87
C LEU A 404 -4.77 -14.06 -15.50
N HIS A 405 -5.26 -14.55 -14.37
CA HIS A 405 -5.02 -15.91 -13.88
C HIS A 405 -6.35 -16.62 -13.70
N GLU A 406 -6.49 -17.76 -14.35
CA GLU A 406 -7.63 -18.63 -14.20
C GLU A 406 -7.37 -19.69 -13.12
N SER A 407 -8.37 -19.97 -12.31
CA SER A 407 -8.36 -21.05 -11.33
C SER A 407 -9.77 -21.65 -11.19
N THR A 408 -9.85 -22.96 -11.03
CA THR A 408 -11.10 -23.65 -10.68
C THR A 408 -11.14 -24.04 -9.20
N GLU A 409 -9.99 -24.23 -8.59
CA GLU A 409 -9.88 -24.78 -7.24
C GLU A 409 -9.37 -23.77 -6.21
N PHE A 410 -8.43 -22.89 -6.60
CA PHE A 410 -7.74 -21.99 -5.69
C PHE A 410 -7.86 -20.52 -6.13
N PRO A 411 -9.02 -19.87 -5.94
CA PRO A 411 -9.20 -18.48 -6.29
C PRO A 411 -8.38 -17.55 -5.36
N ASP A 412 -7.65 -16.60 -5.94
CA ASP A 412 -6.86 -15.60 -5.21
C ASP A 412 -7.53 -14.22 -5.27
N PHE A 413 -7.81 -13.64 -4.11
CA PHE A 413 -8.33 -12.29 -3.96
C PHE A 413 -7.73 -11.63 -2.72
N LEU A 414 -7.19 -10.40 -2.86
CA LEU A 414 -6.54 -9.65 -1.77
C LEU A 414 -5.40 -10.43 -1.09
N LYS A 415 -4.66 -11.24 -1.85
CA LYS A 415 -3.61 -12.13 -1.32
C LYS A 415 -4.14 -13.12 -0.28
N GLY A 416 -5.31 -13.61 -0.50
CA GLY A 416 -5.99 -14.65 0.28
C GLY A 416 -6.84 -15.56 -0.59
N THR A 417 -7.34 -16.64 -0.01
CA THR A 417 -8.21 -17.63 -0.67
C THR A 417 -9.26 -18.16 0.31
N TRP A 418 -10.21 -18.95 -0.19
CA TRP A 418 -11.27 -19.56 0.62
C TRP A 418 -10.96 -21.01 0.97
N TYR A 419 -10.53 -21.21 2.19
CA TYR A 419 -10.15 -22.54 2.71
C TYR A 419 -11.38 -23.39 3.05
N PRO A 420 -11.41 -24.69 2.67
CA PRO A 420 -12.39 -25.63 3.22
C PRO A 420 -12.11 -25.86 4.71
N CYS A 421 -12.99 -25.41 5.55
CA CYS A 421 -12.86 -25.42 7.02
C CYS A 421 -14.13 -25.94 7.67
N VAL A 422 -14.08 -26.14 8.99
CA VAL A 422 -15.25 -26.35 9.85
C VAL A 422 -15.36 -25.18 10.81
N GLN A 423 -16.57 -24.68 10.97
CA GLN A 423 -16.88 -23.70 12.00
C GLN A 423 -17.68 -24.35 13.12
N ASP A 424 -17.17 -24.24 14.35
CA ASP A 424 -17.85 -24.75 15.54
C ASP A 424 -18.85 -23.72 16.07
N HIS A 425 -20.10 -24.12 16.21
CA HIS A 425 -21.15 -23.30 16.82
C HIS A 425 -21.48 -23.83 18.20
N ILE A 426 -21.44 -22.96 19.20
CA ILE A 426 -21.78 -23.31 20.57
C ILE A 426 -23.22 -23.90 20.62
N GLY A 427 -23.32 -25.18 21.00
CA GLY A 427 -24.60 -25.89 21.14
C GLY A 427 -25.27 -26.35 19.83
N ARG A 428 -24.64 -26.16 18.66
CA ARG A 428 -25.20 -26.56 17.35
C ARG A 428 -24.31 -27.49 16.52
N GLY A 429 -23.14 -27.88 17.05
CA GLY A 429 -22.18 -28.72 16.33
C GLY A 429 -21.30 -27.95 15.34
N SER A 430 -20.58 -28.70 14.48
CA SER A 430 -19.65 -28.17 13.51
C SER A 430 -20.28 -28.15 12.13
N VAL A 431 -20.10 -27.06 11.38
CA VAL A 431 -20.60 -26.89 10.01
C VAL A 431 -19.43 -26.72 9.06
N ALA A 432 -19.41 -27.49 7.95
CA ALA A 432 -18.45 -27.31 6.89
C ALA A 432 -18.70 -25.98 6.16
N LYS A 433 -17.63 -25.23 5.93
CA LYS A 433 -17.70 -23.88 5.34
C LYS A 433 -16.44 -23.57 4.56
N ARG A 434 -16.54 -22.68 3.56
CA ARG A 434 -15.39 -22.01 2.96
C ARG A 434 -15.14 -20.72 3.70
N CYS A 435 -13.93 -20.52 4.22
CA CYS A 435 -13.54 -19.36 5.00
C CYS A 435 -12.39 -18.62 4.33
N TRP A 436 -12.57 -17.34 4.03
CA TRP A 436 -11.50 -16.53 3.48
C TRP A 436 -10.37 -16.35 4.50
N GLY A 437 -9.14 -16.48 4.03
CA GLY A 437 -7.95 -16.22 4.83
C GLY A 437 -6.75 -15.89 3.95
N PRO A 438 -5.71 -15.25 4.53
CA PRO A 438 -4.50 -14.90 3.79
C PRO A 438 -3.77 -16.14 3.27
N LEU A 439 -2.99 -15.99 2.19
CA LEU A 439 -2.19 -17.08 1.63
C LEU A 439 -1.14 -17.56 2.66
N PRO A 440 -0.81 -18.87 2.69
CA PRO A 440 0.25 -19.41 3.54
C PRO A 440 1.61 -18.75 3.31
N SER A 441 1.88 -18.28 2.09
CA SER A 441 3.09 -17.54 1.70
C SER A 441 3.32 -16.26 2.50
N ARG A 442 2.30 -15.75 3.19
CA ARG A 442 2.45 -14.57 4.07
C ARG A 442 3.48 -14.78 5.17
N VAL A 443 3.77 -16.01 5.58
CA VAL A 443 4.82 -16.32 6.56
C VAL A 443 6.19 -15.78 6.14
N ILE A 444 6.47 -15.71 4.83
CA ILE A 444 7.72 -15.20 4.29
C ILE A 444 7.87 -13.70 4.58
N LYS A 445 6.78 -12.93 4.42
CA LYS A 445 6.76 -11.47 4.66
C LYS A 445 6.59 -11.10 6.11
N LEU A 446 5.76 -11.85 6.84
CA LEU A 446 5.41 -11.52 8.22
C LEU A 446 6.60 -11.63 9.17
N GLY A 447 7.51 -12.57 8.95
CA GLY A 447 8.74 -12.70 9.72
C GLY A 447 9.76 -11.58 9.50
N LYS A 448 9.45 -10.57 8.68
CA LYS A 448 10.37 -9.53 8.26
C LYS A 448 9.86 -8.16 8.73
N ALA A 449 10.60 -7.55 9.63
CA ALA A 449 10.25 -6.23 10.14
C ALA A 449 10.59 -5.15 9.10
N LEU A 450 9.57 -4.62 8.43
CA LEU A 450 9.67 -3.43 7.59
C LEU A 450 9.68 -2.13 8.39
N THR A 451 9.77 -2.22 9.69
CA THR A 451 9.70 -1.07 10.58
C THR A 451 10.92 -0.19 10.47
N ASP A 452 10.68 1.08 10.76
CA ASP A 452 11.75 2.06 10.95
C ASP A 452 12.84 1.44 11.85
N PRO A 453 14.07 1.23 11.32
CA PRO A 453 15.18 0.74 12.11
C PRO A 453 15.36 1.47 13.44
N LYS A 454 14.96 2.75 13.52
CA LYS A 454 14.98 3.53 14.74
C LYS A 454 14.06 2.98 15.84
N ARG A 455 12.94 2.37 15.49
CA ARG A 455 12.06 1.71 16.48
C ARG A 455 12.69 0.43 17.01
N LEU A 456 13.36 -0.32 16.15
CA LEU A 456 14.11 -1.52 16.52
C LEU A 456 15.34 -1.19 17.39
N TYR A 457 16.02 -0.06 17.10
CA TYR A 457 17.22 0.36 17.85
C TYR A 457 16.95 1.27 19.05
N ALA A 458 15.78 1.89 19.13
CA ALA A 458 15.35 2.62 20.34
C ALA A 458 15.04 1.67 21.50
N THR A 459 14.71 0.43 21.21
CA THR A 459 14.60 -0.65 22.18
C THR A 459 15.98 -1.28 22.31
N LYS A 460 16.64 -1.06 23.43
CA LYS A 460 18.01 -1.54 23.74
C LYS A 460 18.14 -3.07 23.84
N ASP A 461 17.13 -3.82 23.42
CA ASP A 461 16.97 -5.22 23.74
C ASP A 461 16.21 -5.89 22.58
N GLU A 462 16.82 -6.93 22.03
CA GLU A 462 16.30 -7.74 20.95
C GLU A 462 14.92 -8.34 21.28
N THR A 463 14.68 -8.63 22.55
CA THR A 463 13.40 -9.09 23.08
C THR A 463 12.29 -8.10 22.80
N SER A 464 12.56 -6.79 22.82
CA SER A 464 11.57 -5.76 22.60
C SER A 464 11.14 -5.63 21.13
N ALA A 465 12.06 -5.82 20.17
CA ALA A 465 11.73 -5.81 18.74
C ALA A 465 10.85 -7.00 18.38
N PHE A 466 11.16 -8.14 18.97
CA PHE A 466 10.39 -9.35 18.81
C PHE A 466 9.01 -9.27 19.50
N THR A 467 8.95 -8.73 20.71
CA THR A 467 7.68 -8.48 21.40
C THR A 467 6.77 -7.59 20.58
N TRP A 468 7.31 -6.55 19.96
CA TRP A 468 6.56 -5.69 19.06
C TRP A 468 6.03 -6.45 17.83
N PHE A 469 6.86 -7.24 17.17
CA PHE A 469 6.42 -8.09 16.05
C PHE A 469 5.27 -9.00 16.45
N MET A 470 5.36 -9.58 17.62
CA MET A 470 4.35 -10.46 18.18
C MET A 470 3.04 -9.72 18.43
N GLU A 471 3.11 -8.56 19.08
CA GLU A 471 1.94 -7.76 19.42
C GLU A 471 1.26 -7.18 18.19
N ASP A 472 2.02 -6.55 17.29
CA ASP A 472 1.44 -5.81 16.15
C ASP A 472 1.13 -6.70 14.94
N VAL A 473 1.87 -7.77 14.73
CA VAL A 473 1.70 -8.64 13.56
C VAL A 473 0.91 -9.90 13.91
N CYS A 474 1.45 -10.74 14.79
CA CYS A 474 0.84 -12.05 15.04
C CYS A 474 -0.51 -11.93 15.76
N HIS A 475 -0.63 -11.02 16.71
CA HIS A 475 -1.88 -10.81 17.43
C HIS A 475 -3.00 -10.27 16.53
N SER A 476 -2.68 -9.35 15.62
CA SER A 476 -3.65 -8.82 14.64
C SER A 476 -4.16 -9.87 13.65
N MET A 477 -3.44 -10.98 13.49
CA MET A 477 -3.79 -12.08 12.59
C MET A 477 -4.27 -13.34 13.33
N ALA A 478 -4.53 -13.28 14.63
CA ALA A 478 -4.90 -14.44 15.44
C ALA A 478 -6.15 -15.19 14.93
N SER A 479 -7.07 -14.50 14.26
CA SER A 479 -8.24 -15.11 13.63
C SER A 479 -7.91 -16.10 12.50
N TYR A 480 -6.69 -16.09 11.97
CA TYR A 480 -6.25 -16.92 10.85
C TYR A 480 -5.43 -18.16 11.30
N GLU A 481 -5.53 -18.56 12.55
CA GLU A 481 -4.83 -19.77 13.06
C GLU A 481 -5.27 -21.08 12.37
N TYR A 482 -6.37 -21.08 11.64
CA TYR A 482 -6.82 -22.21 10.82
C TYR A 482 -6.09 -22.34 9.47
N VAL A 483 -5.35 -21.32 9.03
CA VAL A 483 -4.60 -21.37 7.78
C VAL A 483 -3.36 -22.24 7.94
N PRO A 484 -3.17 -23.29 7.13
CA PRO A 484 -1.97 -24.14 7.19
C PRO A 484 -0.67 -23.35 7.09
N ILE A 485 0.36 -23.77 7.79
CA ILE A 485 1.68 -23.12 7.90
C ILE A 485 1.61 -21.80 8.66
N LEU A 486 0.85 -20.83 8.17
CA LEU A 486 0.66 -19.52 8.82
C LEU A 486 0.09 -19.69 10.23
N GLY A 487 -0.92 -20.52 10.38
CA GLY A 487 -1.56 -20.79 11.67
C GLY A 487 -0.60 -21.41 12.69
N ALA A 488 0.34 -22.25 12.27
CA ALA A 488 1.35 -22.80 13.17
C ALA A 488 2.25 -21.69 13.75
N MET A 489 2.68 -20.76 12.92
CA MET A 489 3.42 -19.58 13.34
C MET A 489 2.59 -18.72 14.31
N LEU A 490 1.34 -18.41 13.96
CA LEU A 490 0.47 -17.57 14.76
C LEU A 490 0.19 -18.19 16.14
N ARG A 491 -0.13 -19.48 16.20
CA ARG A 491 -0.34 -20.21 17.47
C ARG A 491 0.89 -20.17 18.37
N ARG A 492 2.08 -20.39 17.80
CA ARG A 492 3.34 -20.33 18.55
C ARG A 492 3.54 -18.98 19.23
N TRP A 493 3.32 -17.92 18.50
CA TRP A 493 3.58 -16.57 18.98
C TRP A 493 2.47 -16.01 19.86
N ASN A 494 1.20 -16.28 19.58
CA ASN A 494 0.08 -15.85 20.40
C ASN A 494 0.04 -16.53 21.78
N SER A 495 0.68 -17.67 21.93
CA SER A 495 0.82 -18.39 23.21
C SER A 495 2.06 -17.98 24.03
N HIS A 496 2.91 -17.08 23.54
CA HIS A 496 4.14 -16.73 24.21
C HIS A 496 3.87 -15.97 25.52
N PRO A 497 4.49 -16.38 26.67
CA PRO A 497 4.14 -15.85 27.99
C PRO A 497 4.49 -14.37 28.22
N THR A 498 5.39 -13.80 27.43
CA THR A 498 5.78 -12.38 27.52
C THR A 498 4.82 -11.44 26.84
N ILE A 499 3.82 -11.96 26.11
CA ILE A 499 2.83 -11.12 25.44
C ILE A 499 1.81 -10.66 26.46
N GLN A 500 1.95 -9.44 26.92
CA GLN A 500 0.83 -8.72 27.50
C GLN A 500 -0.09 -8.31 26.37
N ARG A 501 -1.29 -8.89 26.31
CA ARG A 501 -2.34 -8.47 25.37
C ARG A 501 -2.64 -7.01 25.62
N LYS A 502 -1.99 -6.10 24.90
CA LYS A 502 -2.46 -4.73 24.83
C LYS A 502 -3.86 -4.78 24.22
N HIS A 503 -4.81 -4.13 24.88
CA HIS A 503 -6.06 -3.80 24.23
C HIS A 503 -5.67 -2.91 23.03
N LEU A 504 -5.64 -3.51 21.84
CA LEU A 504 -5.53 -2.77 20.61
C LEU A 504 -6.67 -1.75 20.62
N ASP A 505 -6.32 -0.48 20.57
CA ASP A 505 -7.33 0.55 20.43
C ASP A 505 -8.02 0.32 19.09
N MET A 506 -9.24 -0.22 19.15
CA MET A 506 -10.04 -0.66 17.99
C MET A 506 -10.27 0.47 16.97
N THR A 507 -9.93 1.69 17.35
CA THR A 507 -10.07 2.88 16.48
C THR A 507 -8.93 3.06 15.48
N ASP A 508 -7.76 2.50 15.74
CA ASP A 508 -6.54 2.76 14.95
C ASP A 508 -6.11 1.56 14.07
N VAL A 509 -6.67 0.38 14.27
CA VAL A 509 -6.38 -0.84 13.51
C VAL A 509 -7.53 -1.13 12.56
N TYR A 510 -7.23 -1.65 11.39
CA TYR A 510 -8.18 -2.10 10.38
C TYR A 510 -9.37 -2.83 11.00
N LYS A 511 -10.45 -2.12 11.17
CA LYS A 511 -11.70 -2.67 11.75
C LYS A 511 -12.23 -3.94 11.07
N PRO A 512 -12.05 -4.17 9.76
CA PRO A 512 -12.46 -5.39 9.09
C PRO A 512 -11.71 -6.64 9.55
N ALA A 513 -10.42 -6.55 9.82
CA ALA A 513 -9.60 -7.69 10.23
C ALA A 513 -10.00 -8.25 11.62
N MET A 514 -10.76 -7.50 12.41
CA MET A 514 -11.19 -7.92 13.75
C MET A 514 -12.57 -8.59 13.79
N ALA A 515 -13.32 -8.56 12.69
CA ALA A 515 -14.50 -9.40 12.49
C ALA A 515 -14.13 -10.80 11.98
N GLY A 516 -12.89 -11.21 12.26
CA GLY A 516 -12.35 -12.49 11.84
C GLY A 516 -13.16 -13.67 12.38
N HIS A 517 -12.97 -14.80 11.76
CA HIS A 517 -13.68 -16.03 12.07
C HIS A 517 -13.41 -16.50 13.50
N THR A 518 -14.45 -16.68 14.29
CA THR A 518 -14.37 -17.32 15.59
C THR A 518 -14.80 -18.78 15.49
N GLY A 519 -14.04 -19.69 16.14
CA GLY A 519 -14.36 -21.11 16.16
C GLY A 519 -14.13 -21.85 14.84
N VAL A 520 -13.34 -21.27 13.92
CA VAL A 520 -12.97 -21.94 12.68
C VAL A 520 -11.76 -22.84 12.90
N ARG A 521 -11.84 -24.06 12.36
CA ARG A 521 -10.77 -25.06 12.40
C ARG A 521 -10.43 -25.58 11.01
N SER A 522 -9.14 -25.82 10.77
CA SER A 522 -8.67 -26.59 9.62
C SER A 522 -9.09 -28.06 9.73
N THR A 523 -9.29 -28.67 8.59
CA THR A 523 -9.59 -30.11 8.43
C THR A 523 -8.52 -30.78 7.55
N ALA A 524 -8.63 -32.07 7.33
CA ALA A 524 -7.78 -32.77 6.35
C ALA A 524 -7.95 -32.14 4.95
N ASP A 525 -9.17 -31.75 4.59
CA ASP A 525 -9.45 -31.11 3.29
C ASP A 525 -8.76 -29.75 3.17
N THR A 526 -8.67 -28.97 4.27
CA THR A 526 -7.91 -27.71 4.29
C THR A 526 -6.44 -27.92 3.92
N TYR A 527 -5.83 -28.93 4.51
CA TYR A 527 -4.43 -29.28 4.26
C TYR A 527 -4.23 -29.82 2.84
N THR A 528 -5.12 -30.70 2.38
CA THR A 528 -5.07 -31.24 1.01
C THR A 528 -5.21 -30.12 -0.03
N TYR A 529 -6.12 -29.17 0.21
CA TYR A 529 -6.32 -28.00 -0.63
C TYR A 529 -5.06 -27.16 -0.80
N VAL A 530 -4.36 -26.86 0.31
CA VAL A 530 -3.10 -26.10 0.27
C VAL A 530 -1.95 -26.92 -0.33
N ALA A 531 -1.87 -28.21 0.02
CA ALA A 531 -0.86 -29.11 -0.52
C ALA A 531 -0.94 -29.23 -2.04
N ASN A 532 -2.14 -29.35 -2.59
CA ASN A 532 -2.37 -29.40 -4.04
C ASN A 532 -1.92 -28.10 -4.72
N HIS A 533 -2.27 -26.94 -4.15
CA HIS A 533 -1.89 -25.64 -4.71
C HIS A 533 -0.37 -25.46 -4.80
N TYR A 534 0.36 -25.77 -3.73
CA TYR A 534 1.84 -25.65 -3.72
C TYR A 534 2.56 -26.89 -4.26
N GLY A 535 1.86 -27.89 -4.75
CA GLY A 535 2.44 -29.13 -5.30
C GLY A 535 3.32 -29.87 -4.29
N CYS A 536 2.96 -29.89 -3.02
CA CYS A 536 3.68 -30.58 -1.95
C CYS A 536 2.82 -31.67 -1.31
N ASP A 537 3.45 -32.62 -0.62
CA ASP A 537 2.72 -33.58 0.19
C ASP A 537 2.41 -33.04 1.60
N LEU A 538 1.48 -33.72 2.29
CA LEU A 538 1.05 -33.35 3.63
C LEU A 538 2.19 -33.49 4.66
N ALA A 539 3.12 -34.40 4.46
CA ALA A 539 4.24 -34.63 5.38
C ALA A 539 5.18 -33.41 5.32
N THR A 540 5.58 -32.99 4.14
CA THR A 540 6.41 -31.80 3.89
C THR A 540 5.80 -30.54 4.51
N MET A 541 4.49 -30.38 4.38
CA MET A 541 3.79 -29.22 4.97
C MET A 541 3.79 -29.29 6.51
N LYS A 542 3.54 -30.44 7.08
CA LYS A 542 3.58 -30.65 8.52
C LYS A 542 4.98 -30.50 9.12
N GLU A 543 6.02 -30.90 8.40
CA GLU A 543 7.41 -30.67 8.80
C GLU A 543 7.68 -29.16 8.96
N LEU A 544 7.27 -28.36 7.99
CA LEU A 544 7.39 -26.91 8.08
C LEU A 544 6.59 -26.32 9.24
N GLU A 545 5.35 -26.78 9.46
CA GLU A 545 4.54 -26.37 10.60
C GLU A 545 5.21 -26.71 11.93
N GLN A 546 5.84 -27.85 12.04
CA GLN A 546 6.54 -28.28 13.25
C GLN A 546 7.76 -27.41 13.52
N LEU A 547 8.49 -27.01 12.49
CA LEU A 547 9.56 -26.02 12.61
C LEU A 547 9.03 -24.70 13.18
N TYR A 548 7.91 -24.20 12.68
CA TYR A 548 7.28 -22.99 13.23
C TYR A 548 6.79 -23.17 14.67
N ALA A 549 6.24 -24.33 15.03
CA ALA A 549 5.73 -24.61 16.36
C ALA A 549 6.83 -24.64 17.45
N THR A 550 8.07 -24.92 17.07
CA THR A 550 9.22 -25.02 17.97
C THR A 550 10.20 -23.83 17.88
N LEU A 551 9.88 -22.85 17.04
CA LEU A 551 10.74 -21.71 16.76
C LEU A 551 10.99 -20.86 17.99
N GLU A 552 12.26 -20.52 18.19
CA GLU A 552 12.69 -19.43 19.05
C GLU A 552 13.00 -18.18 18.22
N VAL A 553 13.14 -17.05 18.90
CA VAL A 553 13.51 -15.78 18.30
C VAL A 553 14.83 -15.93 17.54
N GLN A 554 14.91 -15.35 16.35
CA GLN A 554 16.11 -15.32 15.52
C GLN A 554 16.56 -16.68 14.95
N THR A 555 15.69 -17.67 14.90
CA THR A 555 16.01 -18.94 14.26
C THR A 555 15.96 -18.80 12.74
N HIS A 556 16.95 -19.36 12.07
CA HIS A 556 16.92 -19.54 10.61
C HIS A 556 16.14 -20.80 10.28
N ILE A 557 15.07 -20.67 9.46
CA ILE A 557 14.33 -21.80 8.91
C ILE A 557 14.72 -21.95 7.45
N SER A 558 15.31 -23.10 7.09
CA SER A 558 15.51 -23.52 5.70
C SER A 558 14.63 -24.72 5.42
N HIS A 559 13.75 -24.61 4.44
CA HIS A 559 12.83 -25.68 4.05
C HIS A 559 12.49 -25.59 2.57
N PRO A 560 12.45 -26.71 1.81
CA PRO A 560 12.20 -26.70 0.36
C PRO A 560 10.87 -26.03 -0.05
N LEU A 561 9.86 -26.08 0.82
CA LEU A 561 8.56 -25.45 0.57
C LEU A 561 8.64 -23.92 0.49
N TYR A 562 9.66 -23.28 1.06
CA TYR A 562 9.80 -21.82 0.98
C TYR A 562 9.90 -21.28 -0.44
N LEU A 563 10.57 -21.99 -1.35
CA LEU A 563 10.68 -21.55 -2.74
C LEU A 563 9.31 -21.53 -3.43
N ARG A 564 8.47 -22.53 -3.12
CA ARG A 564 7.11 -22.62 -3.67
C ARG A 564 6.19 -21.54 -3.09
N LEU A 565 6.28 -21.31 -1.78
CA LEU A 565 5.55 -20.22 -1.12
C LEU A 565 6.02 -18.84 -1.64
N ALA A 566 7.30 -18.68 -1.90
CA ALA A 566 7.85 -17.42 -2.42
C ALA A 566 7.32 -17.07 -3.80
N ALA A 567 6.99 -18.06 -4.64
CA ALA A 567 6.50 -17.85 -6.00
C ALA A 567 5.19 -17.04 -6.07
N ASP A 568 4.38 -17.03 -5.00
CA ASP A 568 3.16 -16.21 -4.93
C ASP A 568 3.44 -14.70 -5.00
N ASP A 569 4.60 -14.26 -4.48
CA ASP A 569 4.87 -12.85 -4.26
C ASP A 569 6.23 -12.36 -4.78
N TYR A 570 7.17 -13.27 -5.06
CA TYR A 570 8.55 -12.94 -5.40
C TYR A 570 8.98 -13.53 -6.73
N ASP A 571 9.81 -12.78 -7.43
CA ASP A 571 10.53 -13.32 -8.58
C ASP A 571 11.48 -14.45 -8.12
N PRO A 572 11.59 -15.57 -8.86
CA PRO A 572 12.51 -16.66 -8.52
C PRO A 572 13.95 -16.20 -8.28
N ASP A 573 14.40 -15.16 -8.98
CA ASP A 573 15.76 -14.60 -8.84
C ASP A 573 15.98 -13.90 -7.48
N VAL A 574 14.93 -13.69 -6.70
CA VAL A 574 15.00 -13.10 -5.33
C VAL A 574 15.25 -14.18 -4.28
N CYS A 575 15.04 -15.43 -4.62
CA CYS A 575 15.23 -16.55 -3.71
C CYS A 575 16.71 -16.94 -3.67
N ASP A 576 17.40 -16.53 -2.60
CA ASP A 576 18.78 -16.91 -2.33
C ASP A 576 18.79 -18.09 -1.35
N LEU A 577 19.36 -19.21 -1.77
CA LEU A 577 19.46 -20.42 -0.97
C LEU A 577 20.45 -20.29 0.21
N GLU A 578 21.40 -19.34 0.14
CA GLU A 578 22.39 -19.13 1.19
C GLU A 578 21.89 -18.16 2.29
N GLY A 579 20.80 -17.47 2.09
CA GLY A 579 20.08 -16.62 3.04
C GLY A 579 20.95 -15.54 3.73
N TYR A 580 20.45 -14.32 3.81
CA TYR A 580 21.00 -13.33 4.71
C TYR A 580 20.76 -13.77 6.17
N GLY A 581 21.81 -14.14 6.88
CA GLY A 581 21.75 -14.35 8.32
C GLY A 581 21.34 -13.06 9.03
N ILE A 582 20.63 -13.21 10.15
CA ILE A 582 20.20 -12.07 10.98
C ILE A 582 21.36 -11.15 11.36
N GLU A 583 22.52 -11.74 11.68
CA GLU A 583 23.74 -11.01 12.03
C GLU A 583 24.18 -10.06 10.90
N LYS A 584 24.14 -10.50 9.65
CA LYS A 584 24.55 -9.66 8.51
C LYS A 584 23.56 -8.53 8.25
N ALA A 585 22.27 -8.79 8.39
CA ALA A 585 21.23 -7.76 8.29
C ALA A 585 21.34 -6.72 9.42
N TYR A 586 21.74 -7.13 10.62
CA TYR A 586 21.99 -6.23 11.75
C TYR A 586 23.23 -5.36 11.53
N ASP A 587 24.32 -5.91 11.03
CA ASP A 587 25.55 -5.15 10.77
C ASP A 587 25.36 -4.14 9.63
N ASP A 588 24.69 -4.53 8.56
CA ASP A 588 24.39 -3.63 7.45
C ASP A 588 23.44 -2.49 7.86
N SER A 589 22.48 -2.75 8.75
CA SER A 589 21.59 -1.73 9.27
C SER A 589 22.28 -0.75 10.23
N ARG A 590 23.25 -1.22 11.02
CA ARG A 590 24.10 -0.36 11.87
C ARG A 590 25.03 0.55 11.04
N SER A 591 25.54 0.06 9.92
CA SER A 591 26.34 0.89 8.99
C SER A 591 25.49 2.02 8.37
N TYR A 592 24.20 1.76 8.12
CA TYR A 592 23.26 2.75 7.63
C TYR A 592 22.96 3.87 8.63
N GLU A 593 22.86 3.57 9.93
CA GLU A 593 22.68 4.61 10.97
C GLU A 593 23.85 5.58 11.05
N ARG A 594 25.07 5.13 10.78
CA ARG A 594 26.27 5.99 10.80
C ARG A 594 26.33 6.99 9.67
N THR A 595 25.66 6.70 8.55
CA THR A 595 25.67 7.55 7.35
C THR A 595 24.42 8.43 7.20
N SER A 596 23.28 8.04 7.80
CA SER A 596 22.03 8.81 7.76
C SER A 596 21.91 9.73 8.98
N ALA A 597 22.16 11.02 8.80
CA ALA A 597 21.73 11.99 9.81
C ALA A 597 20.20 11.93 9.98
N PRO A 598 19.67 12.07 11.20
CA PRO A 598 18.25 11.86 11.49
C PRO A 598 17.35 12.71 10.59
N SER A 599 16.40 12.06 9.88
CA SER A 599 15.42 12.77 9.09
C SER A 599 14.54 13.61 10.02
N LYS A 600 14.31 14.87 9.70
CA LYS A 600 13.47 15.79 10.49
C LYS A 600 12.00 15.36 10.60
N TYR A 601 11.59 14.33 9.88
CA TYR A 601 10.22 13.83 9.88
C TYR A 601 9.86 12.91 11.06
N GLY A 602 10.85 12.45 11.83
CA GLY A 602 10.61 11.64 13.04
C GLY A 602 10.28 12.43 14.31
N ALA A 603 10.47 13.76 14.31
CA ALA A 603 10.30 14.59 15.50
C ALA A 603 8.90 15.23 15.64
N GLU A 604 8.05 15.19 14.60
CA GLU A 604 6.71 15.80 14.66
C GLU A 604 5.58 14.82 15.07
N ARG A 605 5.92 13.63 15.53
CA ARG A 605 4.92 12.64 15.98
C ARG A 605 4.79 12.54 17.50
N ARG A 606 5.02 13.62 18.22
CA ARG A 606 4.58 13.71 19.62
C ARG A 606 3.86 15.04 19.78
N TYR A 607 2.59 15.01 19.47
CA TYR A 607 1.50 15.74 20.15
C TYR A 607 0.18 15.35 19.52
#